data_fec77fdb889491d9689e4b9212587aaf
#
_entry.id   fec77fdb889491d9689e4b9212587aaf
#
_cell.length_a   1.000
_cell.length_b   1.000
_cell.length_c   1.000
_cell.angle_alpha   90.00
_cell.angle_beta   90.00
_cell.angle_gamma   90.00
#
_symmetry.space_group_name_H-M   'P 1'
#
loop_
_entity.id
_entity.type
_entity.pdbx_description
1 polymer ?
#
loop_
_entity_poly.entity_id
_entity_poly.type
_entity_poly.pdbx_seq_one_letter_code
_entity_poly.pdbx_strand_id
1 'polypeptide(L)'
;MIKAVLFDMDGTLIDTEKYYRICWPKAMAHFGYEMSDEQALSMRSLGQPFAPAHLKEMFADENLDYPAIRAYRKELMEEYLAKNGIEIKRGAIELLNFLKEKKIRRAVATATDMERTERYLKQIGLYSYFDEIISATMVEH
;
A
#
# COMPACT_ATOMS: atom_id res chain seq x y z
N MET A 1 23.21 -18.91 -4.37
CA MET A 1 21.94 -19.50 -3.90
C MET A 1 21.12 -18.47 -3.15
N ILE A 2 19.85 -18.31 -3.52
CA ILE A 2 18.92 -17.41 -2.85
C ILE A 2 18.54 -18.00 -1.49
N LYS A 3 18.72 -17.22 -0.42
CA LYS A 3 18.43 -17.67 0.95
C LYS A 3 17.16 -17.02 1.51
N ALA A 4 16.76 -15.87 0.98
CA ALA A 4 15.59 -15.14 1.42
C ALA A 4 15.01 -14.31 0.28
N VAL A 5 13.69 -14.06 0.34
CA VAL A 5 12.98 -13.18 -0.60
C VAL A 5 12.19 -12.15 0.21
N LEU A 6 12.35 -10.89 -0.14
CA LEU A 6 11.59 -9.77 0.40
C LEU A 6 10.48 -9.42 -0.58
N PHE A 7 9.26 -9.35 -0.07
CA PHE A 7 8.09 -8.98 -0.86
C PHE A 7 7.58 -7.61 -0.46
N ASP A 8 7.29 -6.78 -1.44
CA ASP A 8 6.42 -5.63 -1.24
C ASP A 8 4.98 -6.15 -1.10
N MET A 9 4.13 -5.46 -0.34
CA MET A 9 2.74 -5.88 -0.15
C MET A 9 1.83 -5.32 -1.26
N ASP A 10 1.68 -4.00 -1.29
CA ASP A 10 0.73 -3.35 -2.21
C ASP A 10 1.20 -3.44 -3.66
N GLY A 11 0.36 -4.00 -4.52
CA GLY A 11 0.68 -4.19 -5.94
C GLY A 11 1.54 -5.40 -6.24
N THR A 12 2.04 -6.11 -5.23
CA THR A 12 2.87 -7.32 -5.38
C THR A 12 2.18 -8.56 -4.84
N LEU A 13 1.81 -8.55 -3.57
CA LEU A 13 1.06 -9.65 -2.94
C LEU A 13 -0.45 -9.45 -3.07
N ILE A 14 -0.91 -8.22 -2.95
CA ILE A 14 -2.33 -7.86 -2.99
C ILE A 14 -2.57 -6.77 -4.04
N ASP A 15 -3.75 -6.81 -4.65
CA ASP A 15 -4.15 -5.84 -5.66
C ASP A 15 -4.92 -4.69 -5.03
N THR A 16 -4.18 -3.77 -4.41
CA THR A 16 -4.72 -2.55 -3.80
C THR A 16 -4.47 -1.30 -4.66
N GLU A 17 -3.58 -1.35 -5.63
CA GLU A 17 -3.21 -0.21 -6.48
C GLU A 17 -4.43 0.38 -7.22
N LYS A 18 -5.33 -0.47 -7.70
CA LYS A 18 -6.57 -0.04 -8.37
C LYS A 18 -7.44 0.82 -7.46
N TYR A 19 -7.46 0.54 -6.16
CA TYR A 19 -8.24 1.31 -5.20
C TYR A 19 -7.56 2.63 -4.83
N TYR A 20 -6.24 2.67 -4.71
CA TYR A 20 -5.49 3.93 -4.55
C TYR A 20 -5.76 4.87 -5.71
N ARG A 21 -5.79 4.35 -6.92
CA ARG A 21 -6.07 5.10 -8.14
C ARG A 21 -7.48 5.75 -8.12
N ILE A 22 -8.45 5.08 -7.49
CA ILE A 22 -9.81 5.59 -7.32
C ILE A 22 -9.88 6.54 -6.11
N CYS A 23 -9.27 6.17 -5.01
CA CYS A 23 -9.40 6.90 -3.74
C CYS A 23 -8.67 8.23 -3.71
N TRP A 24 -7.52 8.34 -4.39
CA TRP A 24 -6.77 9.60 -4.47
C TRP A 24 -7.60 10.73 -5.08
N PRO A 25 -8.18 10.57 -6.30
CA PRO A 25 -9.02 11.62 -6.88
C PRO A 25 -10.23 11.96 -6.02
N LYS A 26 -10.87 10.96 -5.41
CA LYS A 26 -12.03 11.19 -4.53
C LYS A 26 -11.65 11.96 -3.28
N ALA A 27 -10.54 11.63 -2.65
CA ALA A 27 -10.06 12.35 -1.47
C ALA A 27 -9.71 13.80 -1.83
N MET A 28 -9.01 14.00 -2.93
CA MET A 28 -8.65 15.34 -3.39
C MET A 28 -9.90 16.17 -3.71
N ALA A 29 -10.90 15.59 -4.36
CA ALA A 29 -12.17 16.27 -4.66
C ALA A 29 -12.91 16.71 -3.40
N HIS A 30 -12.87 15.89 -2.36
CA HIS A 30 -13.49 16.24 -1.06
C HIS A 30 -12.91 17.52 -0.47
N PHE A 31 -11.63 17.79 -0.72
CA PHE A 31 -10.93 19.00 -0.24
C PHE A 31 -10.86 20.10 -1.31
N GLY A 32 -11.60 19.96 -2.41
CA GLY A 32 -11.73 21.02 -3.43
C GLY A 32 -10.69 20.99 -4.55
N TYR A 33 -9.93 19.88 -4.68
CA TYR A 33 -8.93 19.73 -5.74
C TYR A 33 -9.41 18.75 -6.80
N GLU A 34 -9.19 19.09 -8.06
CA GLU A 34 -9.48 18.19 -9.18
C GLU A 34 -8.21 17.44 -9.58
N MET A 35 -8.19 16.13 -9.35
CA MET A 35 -7.05 15.26 -9.64
C MET A 35 -7.36 14.35 -10.83
N SER A 36 -6.50 14.37 -11.84
CA SER A 36 -6.59 13.47 -12.98
C SER A 36 -6.10 12.08 -12.62
N ASP A 37 -6.44 11.11 -13.46
CA ASP A 37 -5.96 9.74 -13.33
C ASP A 37 -4.42 9.65 -13.42
N GLU A 38 -3.83 10.42 -14.33
CA GLU A 38 -2.37 10.51 -14.47
C GLU A 38 -1.71 11.07 -13.20
N GLN A 39 -2.29 12.11 -12.62
CA GLN A 39 -1.82 12.66 -11.35
C GLN A 39 -1.92 11.64 -10.21
N ALA A 40 -3.03 10.90 -10.16
CA ALA A 40 -3.20 9.84 -9.16
C ALA A 40 -2.13 8.74 -9.32
N LEU A 41 -1.82 8.35 -10.55
CA LEU A 41 -0.76 7.38 -10.82
C LEU A 41 0.63 7.88 -10.38
N SER A 42 0.89 9.18 -10.47
CA SER A 42 2.15 9.77 -10.04
C SER A 42 2.38 9.69 -8.52
N MET A 43 1.31 9.46 -7.75
CA MET A 43 1.40 9.27 -6.30
C MET A 43 1.82 7.84 -5.90
N ARG A 44 1.91 6.95 -6.86
CA ARG A 44 2.22 5.54 -6.63
C ARG A 44 3.57 5.36 -5.96
N SER A 45 3.58 4.55 -4.91
CA SER A 45 4.79 4.20 -4.15
C SER A 45 5.47 5.38 -3.44
N LEU A 46 4.82 6.55 -3.40
CA LEU A 46 5.36 7.68 -2.66
C LEU A 46 4.98 7.60 -1.18
N GLY A 47 5.99 7.58 -0.33
CA GLY A 47 5.83 7.69 1.12
C GLY A 47 6.20 9.09 1.60
N GLN A 48 6.27 9.25 2.91
CA GLN A 48 6.75 10.49 3.51
C GLN A 48 8.27 10.57 3.42
N PRO A 49 8.88 11.73 3.22
CA PRO A 49 8.23 13.05 3.11
C PRO A 49 7.85 13.43 1.66
N PHE A 50 7.99 12.53 0.70
CA PHE A 50 7.88 12.83 -0.72
C PHE A 50 6.43 13.04 -1.19
N ALA A 51 5.48 12.27 -0.65
CA ALA A 51 4.08 12.36 -1.06
C ALA A 51 3.46 13.74 -0.76
N PRO A 52 3.60 14.30 0.44
CA PRO A 52 3.07 15.66 0.69
C PRO A 52 3.73 16.72 -0.18
N ALA A 53 5.05 16.64 -0.37
CA ALA A 53 5.78 17.59 -1.22
C ALA A 53 5.29 17.53 -2.67
N HIS A 54 5.12 16.32 -3.20
CA HIS A 54 4.63 16.10 -4.56
C HIS A 54 3.23 16.67 -4.78
N LEU A 55 2.33 16.47 -3.82
CA LEU A 55 0.98 17.02 -3.91
C LEU A 55 0.96 18.54 -3.88
N LYS A 56 1.73 19.15 -2.99
CA LYS A 56 1.82 20.61 -2.91
C LYS A 56 2.35 21.22 -4.20
N GLU A 57 3.37 20.60 -4.78
CA GLU A 57 3.93 21.02 -6.06
C GLU A 57 2.91 20.83 -7.20
N MET A 58 2.26 19.69 -7.25
CA MET A 58 1.30 19.33 -8.29
C MET A 58 0.13 20.32 -8.38
N PHE A 59 -0.37 20.77 -7.23
CA PHE A 59 -1.51 21.71 -7.13
C PHE A 59 -1.09 23.15 -6.85
N ALA A 60 0.21 23.42 -6.81
CA ALA A 60 0.77 24.74 -6.51
C ALA A 60 0.16 25.36 -5.25
N ASP A 61 -0.03 24.57 -4.21
CA ASP A 61 -0.65 24.98 -2.96
C ASP A 61 0.17 24.49 -1.75
N GLU A 62 0.95 25.41 -1.19
CA GLU A 62 1.78 25.13 0.00
C GLU A 62 0.94 24.90 1.27
N ASN A 63 -0.31 25.32 1.27
CA ASN A 63 -1.22 25.18 2.40
C ASN A 63 -2.09 23.91 2.32
N LEU A 64 -1.85 23.06 1.32
CA LEU A 64 -2.56 21.80 1.15
C LEU A 64 -2.41 20.96 2.43
N ASP A 65 -3.53 20.52 3.00
CA ASP A 65 -3.57 19.74 4.23
C ASP A 65 -3.42 18.24 3.94
N TYR A 66 -2.19 17.82 3.74
CA TYR A 66 -1.88 16.42 3.43
C TYR A 66 -2.37 15.44 4.50
N PRO A 67 -2.18 15.70 5.81
CA PRO A 67 -2.67 14.77 6.83
C PRO A 67 -4.17 14.51 6.76
N ALA A 68 -4.97 15.56 6.54
CA ALA A 68 -6.43 15.44 6.43
C ALA A 68 -6.82 14.67 5.16
N ILE A 69 -6.18 14.97 4.04
CA ILE A 69 -6.43 14.28 2.76
C ILE A 69 -6.06 12.80 2.88
N ARG A 70 -4.91 12.49 3.47
CA ARG A 70 -4.46 11.13 3.69
C ARG A 70 -5.42 10.34 4.58
N ALA A 71 -5.88 10.95 5.67
CA ALA A 71 -6.84 10.32 6.59
C ALA A 71 -8.15 9.97 5.85
N TYR A 72 -8.69 10.90 5.08
CA TYR A 72 -9.90 10.67 4.30
C TYR A 72 -9.71 9.60 3.23
N ARG A 73 -8.58 9.62 2.52
CA ARG A 73 -8.24 8.57 1.56
C ARG A 73 -8.17 7.20 2.22
N LYS A 74 -7.59 7.11 3.43
CA LYS A 74 -7.54 5.84 4.18
C LYS A 74 -8.95 5.33 4.50
N GLU A 75 -9.86 6.19 4.91
CA GLU A 75 -11.26 5.83 5.16
C GLU A 75 -11.90 5.26 3.89
N LEU A 76 -11.72 5.92 2.76
CA LEU A 76 -12.23 5.44 1.46
C LEU A 76 -11.66 4.07 1.11
N MET A 77 -10.36 3.86 1.32
CA MET A 77 -9.72 2.56 1.09
C MET A 77 -10.35 1.46 1.95
N GLU A 78 -10.54 1.73 3.25
CA GLU A 78 -11.15 0.76 4.16
C GLU A 78 -12.57 0.40 3.72
N GLU A 79 -13.35 1.38 3.26
CA GLU A 79 -14.70 1.14 2.73
C GLU A 79 -14.67 0.24 1.49
N TYR A 80 -13.78 0.53 0.54
CA TYR A 80 -13.63 -0.28 -0.68
C TYR A 80 -13.20 -1.71 -0.36
N LEU A 81 -12.25 -1.87 0.54
CA LEU A 81 -11.75 -3.20 0.92
C LEU A 81 -12.79 -4.00 1.72
N ALA A 82 -13.56 -3.33 2.59
CA ALA A 82 -14.66 -3.97 3.34
C ALA A 82 -15.76 -4.45 2.39
N LYS A 83 -16.06 -3.69 1.35
CA LYS A 83 -17.10 -4.01 0.38
C LYS A 83 -16.66 -5.08 -0.63
N ASN A 84 -15.44 -5.02 -1.12
CA ASN A 84 -14.95 -5.84 -2.24
C ASN A 84 -13.96 -6.92 -1.82
N GLY A 85 -13.47 -6.88 -0.58
CA GLY A 85 -12.42 -7.76 -0.09
C GLY A 85 -11.03 -7.37 -0.60
N ILE A 86 -10.03 -8.07 -0.10
CA ILE A 86 -8.64 -7.89 -0.53
C ILE A 86 -8.31 -8.99 -1.52
N GLU A 87 -7.98 -8.60 -2.75
CA GLU A 87 -7.65 -9.53 -3.81
C GLU A 87 -6.15 -9.87 -3.78
N ILE A 88 -5.84 -11.17 -3.76
CA ILE A 88 -4.46 -11.66 -3.81
C ILE A 88 -3.99 -11.63 -5.25
N LYS A 89 -2.79 -11.11 -5.49
CA LYS A 89 -2.20 -11.10 -6.82
C LYS A 89 -2.03 -12.52 -7.36
N ARG A 90 -2.32 -12.68 -8.65
CA ARG A 90 -2.16 -13.95 -9.34
C ARG A 90 -0.71 -14.46 -9.21
N GLY A 91 -0.56 -15.71 -8.81
CA GLY A 91 0.74 -16.34 -8.67
C GLY A 91 1.39 -16.16 -7.30
N ALA A 92 0.85 -15.29 -6.43
CA ALA A 92 1.45 -15.02 -5.12
C ALA A 92 1.46 -16.26 -4.23
N ILE A 93 0.34 -16.95 -4.11
CA ILE A 93 0.24 -18.15 -3.26
C ILE A 93 1.15 -19.26 -3.78
N GLU A 94 1.16 -19.48 -5.08
CA GLU A 94 2.00 -20.49 -5.71
C GLU A 94 3.49 -20.23 -5.46
N LEU A 95 3.91 -18.96 -5.58
CA LEU A 95 5.29 -18.57 -5.30
C LEU A 95 5.63 -18.77 -3.83
N LEU A 96 4.76 -18.35 -2.91
CA LEU A 96 4.98 -18.52 -1.47
C LEU A 96 5.09 -20.00 -1.09
N ASN A 97 4.23 -20.85 -1.63
CA ASN A 97 4.30 -22.30 -1.42
C ASN A 97 5.60 -22.90 -1.95
N PHE A 98 6.03 -22.48 -3.14
CA PHE A 98 7.29 -22.89 -3.73
C PHE A 98 8.48 -22.53 -2.83
N LEU A 99 8.54 -21.29 -2.35
CA LEU A 99 9.61 -20.82 -1.48
C LEU A 99 9.62 -21.55 -0.13
N LYS A 100 8.45 -21.82 0.42
CA LYS A 100 8.30 -22.60 1.66
C LYS A 100 8.84 -24.02 1.48
N GLU A 101 8.49 -24.68 0.39
CA GLU A 101 8.93 -26.01 0.03
C GLU A 101 10.47 -26.09 -0.13
N LYS A 102 11.06 -25.06 -0.73
CA LYS A 102 12.50 -24.93 -0.91
C LYS A 102 13.23 -24.41 0.34
N LYS A 103 12.51 -24.16 1.44
CA LYS A 103 13.04 -23.62 2.71
C LYS A 103 13.76 -22.30 2.55
N ILE A 104 13.27 -21.46 1.62
CA ILE A 104 13.75 -20.10 1.42
C ILE A 104 12.96 -19.19 2.33
N ARG A 105 13.64 -18.35 3.12
CA ARG A 105 13.00 -17.39 4.03
C ARG A 105 12.20 -16.34 3.27
N ARG A 106 11.08 -15.93 3.86
CA ARG A 106 10.15 -14.97 3.24
C ARG A 106 9.86 -13.85 4.22
N ALA A 107 9.99 -12.65 3.76
CA ALA A 107 9.64 -11.45 4.56
C ALA A 107 8.85 -10.46 3.71
N VAL A 108 8.05 -9.64 4.38
CA VAL A 108 7.35 -8.50 3.77
C VAL A 108 8.07 -7.22 4.17
N ALA A 109 8.32 -6.35 3.19
CA ALA A 109 8.81 -5.00 3.41
C ALA A 109 7.82 -4.04 2.76
N THR A 110 7.16 -3.20 3.55
CA THR A 110 6.04 -2.36 3.08
C THR A 110 6.08 -0.95 3.66
N ALA A 111 5.61 0.02 2.88
CA ALA A 111 5.39 1.38 3.35
C ALA A 111 4.11 1.52 4.19
N THR A 112 3.25 0.50 4.19
CA THR A 112 2.03 0.46 5.00
C THR A 112 2.38 0.24 6.48
N ASP A 113 1.62 0.84 7.39
CA ASP A 113 1.84 0.65 8.83
C ASP A 113 1.67 -0.81 9.25
N MET A 114 2.30 -1.17 10.36
CA MET A 114 2.35 -2.56 10.85
C MET A 114 0.96 -3.12 11.14
N GLU A 115 0.10 -2.35 11.78
CA GLU A 115 -1.25 -2.80 12.16
C GLU A 115 -2.07 -3.21 10.92
N ARG A 116 -2.09 -2.35 9.90
CA ARG A 116 -2.81 -2.64 8.65
C ARG A 116 -2.18 -3.79 7.90
N THR A 117 -0.86 -3.86 7.87
CA THR A 117 -0.12 -4.93 7.20
C THR A 117 -0.48 -6.29 7.80
N GLU A 118 -0.40 -6.42 9.11
CA GLU A 118 -0.78 -7.66 9.81
C GLU A 118 -2.24 -8.01 9.58
N ARG A 119 -3.13 -7.03 9.72
CA ARG A 119 -4.57 -7.22 9.55
C ARG A 119 -4.90 -7.73 8.15
N TYR A 120 -4.34 -7.12 7.12
CA TYR A 120 -4.57 -7.53 5.73
C TYR A 120 -4.03 -8.93 5.46
N LEU A 121 -2.80 -9.21 5.87
CA LEU A 121 -2.20 -10.52 5.66
C LEU A 121 -2.95 -11.65 6.41
N LYS A 122 -3.41 -11.39 7.62
CA LYS A 122 -4.24 -12.33 8.38
C LYS A 122 -5.58 -12.57 7.70
N GLN A 123 -6.23 -11.51 7.23
CA GLN A 123 -7.52 -11.58 6.55
C GLN A 123 -7.49 -12.46 5.31
N ILE A 124 -6.41 -12.43 4.54
CA ILE A 124 -6.26 -13.21 3.30
C ILE A 124 -5.50 -14.52 3.48
N GLY A 125 -5.11 -14.85 4.72
CA GLY A 125 -4.45 -16.12 5.02
C GLY A 125 -2.99 -16.21 4.62
N LEU A 126 -2.31 -15.08 4.39
CA LEU A 126 -0.89 -15.06 4.00
C LEU A 126 0.06 -14.78 5.16
N TYR A 127 -0.45 -14.35 6.31
CA TYR A 127 0.39 -13.94 7.44
C TYR A 127 1.39 -15.01 7.87
N SER A 128 0.95 -16.26 7.96
CA SER A 128 1.78 -17.37 8.42
C SER A 128 2.88 -17.79 7.43
N TYR A 129 2.82 -17.31 6.18
CA TYR A 129 3.89 -17.59 5.21
C TYR A 129 5.18 -16.83 5.48
N PHE A 130 5.11 -15.74 6.26
CA PHE A 130 6.24 -14.82 6.41
C PHE A 130 6.95 -15.02 7.73
N ASP A 131 8.29 -15.07 7.67
CA ASP A 131 9.16 -15.16 8.84
C ASP A 131 9.31 -13.82 9.54
N GLU A 132 9.18 -12.72 8.77
CA GLU A 132 9.34 -11.36 9.29
C GLU A 132 8.52 -10.37 8.46
N ILE A 133 8.04 -9.33 9.13
CA ILE A 133 7.35 -8.19 8.51
C ILE A 133 8.07 -6.92 8.92
N ILE A 134 8.48 -6.12 7.92
CA ILE A 134 9.14 -4.84 8.11
C ILE A 134 8.21 -3.76 7.53
N SER A 135 7.76 -2.84 8.37
CA SER A 135 6.92 -1.72 7.93
C SER A 135 7.67 -0.40 8.03
N ALA A 136 7.13 0.62 7.36
CA ALA A 136 7.70 1.97 7.39
C ALA A 136 7.76 2.57 8.80
N THR A 137 6.92 2.11 9.73
CA THR A 137 6.91 2.57 11.11
C THR A 137 8.08 2.01 11.95
N MET A 138 8.81 1.04 11.43
CA MET A 138 9.93 0.37 12.10
C MET A 138 11.30 0.94 11.69
N VAL A 139 11.35 1.83 10.70
CA VAL A 139 12.60 2.36 10.15
C VAL A 139 12.65 3.87 10.29
N GLU A 140 13.86 4.40 10.47
CA GLU A 140 14.11 5.84 10.44
C GLU A 140 14.31 6.29 8.99
N HIS A 141 13.79 7.45 8.69
CA HIS A 141 13.92 8.06 7.36
C HIS A 141 15.12 9.01 7.29
#